data_835b4e6d491c6a2582aa3d4c7784af9e
#
_entry.id   835b4e6d491c6a2582aa3d4c7784af9e
#
_cell.length_a   1.000
_cell.length_b   1.000
_cell.length_c   1.000
_cell.angle_alpha   90.00
_cell.angle_beta   90.00
_cell.angle_gamma   90.00
#
_symmetry.space_group_name_H-M   'P 1'
#
loop_
_entity.id
_entity.type
_entity.pdbx_description
1 polymer ?
#
loop_
_entity_poly.entity_id
_entity_poly.type
_entity_poly.pdbx_seq_one_letter_code
_entity_poly.pdbx_strand_id
1 'polypeptide(L)' 'MTVDEPPQDALGRLQWSWGSAYGIAGAWGTWVARRRDNGRLLNADSPDRLRELLLRDYQDQPVPREVAP' A
#
# COMPACT_ATOMS: atom_id res chain seq x y z
N MET A 1 24.23 -1.13 -12.96
CA MET A 1 22.90 -0.57 -12.91
C MET A 1 22.21 -0.94 -11.61
N THR A 2 21.78 0.03 -10.88
CA THR A 2 21.12 -0.27 -9.63
C THR A 2 19.65 -0.52 -9.83
N VAL A 3 19.12 -1.41 -9.02
CA VAL A 3 17.72 -1.75 -9.08
C VAL A 3 17.02 -1.53 -7.75
N ASP A 4 17.72 -0.89 -6.83
CA ASP A 4 17.20 -0.71 -5.48
C ASP A 4 16.56 0.65 -5.25
N GLU A 5 16.45 1.46 -6.30
CA GLU A 5 15.83 2.75 -6.17
C GLU A 5 14.31 2.59 -6.15
N PRO A 6 13.63 3.27 -5.22
CA PRO A 6 12.17 3.23 -5.22
C PRO A 6 11.63 3.90 -6.48
N PRO A 7 10.48 3.45 -6.96
CA PRO A 7 9.83 4.11 -8.11
C PRO A 7 9.54 5.57 -7.83
N GLN A 8 9.49 6.36 -8.89
CA GLN A 8 9.29 7.79 -8.76
C GLN A 8 7.82 8.18 -8.72
N ASP A 9 6.95 7.39 -9.30
CA ASP A 9 5.55 7.72 -9.31
C ASP A 9 4.88 7.33 -8.00
N ALA A 10 3.77 7.99 -7.69
CA ALA A 10 3.09 7.79 -6.41
C ALA A 10 2.62 6.35 -6.23
N LEU A 11 2.04 5.76 -7.28
CA LEU A 11 1.57 4.39 -7.20
C LEU A 11 2.72 3.43 -6.93
N GLY A 12 3.81 3.60 -7.67
CA GLY A 12 4.97 2.74 -7.48
C GLY A 12 5.56 2.86 -6.08
N ARG A 13 5.60 4.06 -5.54
CA ARG A 13 6.12 4.27 -4.19
C ARG A 13 5.27 3.58 -3.14
N LEU A 14 3.96 3.67 -3.29
CA LEU A 14 3.06 3.00 -2.36
C LEU A 14 3.21 1.49 -2.46
N GLN A 15 3.31 0.97 -3.69
CA GLN A 15 3.52 -0.45 -3.89
C GLN A 15 4.86 -0.90 -3.35
N TRP A 16 5.88 -0.08 -3.50
CA TRP A 16 7.21 -0.38 -2.97
C TRP A 16 7.17 -0.49 -1.45
N SER A 17 6.52 0.48 -0.79
CA SER A 17 6.51 0.55 0.67
C SER A 17 5.51 -0.41 1.30
N TRP A 18 4.36 -0.60 0.66
CA TRP A 18 3.25 -1.31 1.28
C TRP A 18 2.84 -2.58 0.54
N GLY A 19 3.50 -2.88 -0.57
CA GLY A 19 3.08 -3.97 -1.43
C GLY A 19 3.10 -5.34 -0.78
N SER A 20 3.91 -5.54 0.25
CA SER A 20 3.96 -6.83 0.95
C SER A 20 2.73 -7.03 1.85
N ALA A 21 2.09 -5.94 2.27
CA ALA A 21 0.95 -6.01 3.16
C ALA A 21 -0.37 -5.66 2.48
N TYR A 22 -0.31 -4.86 1.43
CA TYR A 22 -1.49 -4.38 0.72
C TYR A 22 -1.30 -4.47 -0.78
N GLY A 23 -2.37 -4.82 -1.48
CA GLY A 23 -2.39 -4.69 -2.93
C GLY A 23 -2.89 -3.29 -3.27
N ILE A 24 -2.09 -2.50 -3.96
CA ILE A 24 -2.41 -1.10 -4.21
C ILE A 24 -2.65 -0.85 -5.69
N ALA A 25 -3.72 -0.12 -5.98
CA ALA A 25 -4.06 0.25 -7.34
C ALA A 25 -4.56 1.69 -7.36
N GLY A 26 -4.40 2.34 -8.50
CA GLY A 26 -4.90 3.68 -8.68
C GLY A 26 -5.35 3.87 -10.10
N ALA A 27 -6.53 4.50 -10.28
CA ALA A 27 -7.06 4.79 -11.60
C ALA A 27 -8.14 5.85 -11.47
N TRP A 28 -8.13 6.80 -12.43
CA TRP A 28 -9.21 7.78 -12.55
C TRP A 28 -9.45 8.58 -11.27
N GLY A 29 -8.37 8.94 -10.58
CA GLY A 29 -8.49 9.73 -9.37
C GLY A 29 -8.90 8.96 -8.14
N THR A 30 -9.01 7.65 -8.24
CA THR A 30 -9.35 6.80 -7.11
C THR A 30 -8.15 5.93 -6.76
N TRP A 31 -7.82 5.88 -5.49
CA TRP A 31 -6.71 5.10 -5.00
C TRP A 31 -7.22 4.07 -4.01
N VAL A 32 -6.86 2.81 -4.22
CA VAL A 32 -7.39 1.70 -3.45
C VAL A 32 -6.25 0.85 -2.92
N ALA A 33 -6.38 0.44 -1.68
CA ALA A 33 -5.46 -0.52 -1.09
C ALA A 33 -6.28 -1.65 -0.50
N ARG A 34 -5.88 -2.89 -0.77
CA ARG A 34 -6.56 -4.06 -0.26
C ARG A 34 -5.62 -4.84 0.64
N ARG A 35 -6.03 -5.06 1.86
CA ARG A 35 -5.24 -5.85 2.81
C ARG A 35 -5.11 -7.28 2.30
N ARG A 36 -3.90 -7.80 2.38
CA ARG A 36 -3.66 -9.16 1.91
C ARG A 36 -4.14 -10.22 2.88
N ASP A 37 -4.29 -9.86 4.16
CA ASP A 37 -4.70 -10.84 5.17
C ASP A 37 -6.20 -11.06 5.19
N ASN A 38 -7.01 -10.03 5.03
CA ASN A 38 -8.45 -10.17 5.15
C ASN A 38 -9.23 -9.55 3.99
N GLY A 39 -8.54 -8.93 3.02
CA GLY A 39 -9.19 -8.35 1.86
C GLY A 39 -9.90 -7.04 2.09
N ARG A 40 -9.72 -6.44 3.27
CA ARG A 40 -10.35 -5.15 3.55
C ARG A 40 -9.83 -4.08 2.62
N LEU A 41 -10.73 -3.24 2.13
CA LEU A 41 -10.39 -2.19 1.18
C LEU A 41 -10.31 -0.84 1.85
N LEU A 42 -9.30 -0.07 1.43
CA LEU A 42 -9.16 1.33 1.81
C LEU A 42 -9.26 2.14 0.52
N ASN A 43 -10.03 3.21 0.55
CA ASN A 43 -10.22 4.07 -0.62
C ASN A 43 -9.83 5.49 -0.31
N ALA A 44 -9.22 6.14 -1.27
CA ALA A 44 -8.84 7.53 -1.14
C ALA A 44 -8.90 8.22 -2.50
N ASP A 45 -8.95 9.54 -2.47
CA ASP A 45 -9.00 10.33 -3.70
C ASP A 45 -7.61 10.88 -4.08
N SER A 46 -6.60 10.56 -3.30
CA SER A 46 -5.25 10.97 -3.61
C SER A 46 -4.26 9.99 -3.00
N PRO A 47 -3.04 9.91 -3.55
CA PRO A 47 -2.03 9.00 -2.98
C PRO A 47 -1.62 9.40 -1.57
N ASP A 48 -1.58 10.69 -1.28
CA ASP A 48 -1.23 11.14 0.07
C ASP A 48 -2.27 10.71 1.08
N ARG A 49 -3.53 10.83 0.71
CA ARG A 49 -4.62 10.40 1.59
C ARG A 49 -4.60 8.89 1.79
N LEU A 50 -4.33 8.15 0.72
CA LEU A 50 -4.24 6.70 0.84
C LEU A 50 -3.11 6.31 1.78
N ARG A 51 -1.98 7.00 1.67
CA ARG A 51 -0.85 6.73 2.54
C ARG A 51 -1.22 6.95 4.01
N GLU A 52 -1.97 8.01 4.31
CA GLU A 52 -2.43 8.25 5.67
C GLU A 52 -3.33 7.13 6.16
N LEU A 53 -4.23 6.69 5.31
CA LEU A 53 -5.13 5.60 5.65
C LEU A 53 -4.36 4.30 5.90
N LEU A 54 -3.36 4.04 5.06
CA LEU A 54 -2.52 2.86 5.23
C LEU A 54 -1.78 2.88 6.56
N LEU A 55 -1.21 4.04 6.91
CA LEU A 55 -0.50 4.16 8.17
C LEU A 55 -1.41 3.92 9.36
N ARG A 56 -2.59 4.52 9.34
CA ARG A 56 -3.54 4.35 10.42
C ARG A 56 -4.02 2.92 10.53
N ASP A 57 -4.38 2.33 9.40
CA ASP A 57 -4.87 0.96 9.39
C ASP A 57 -3.82 0.00 9.90
N TYR A 58 -2.60 0.17 9.44
CA TYR A 58 -1.51 -0.70 9.83
C TYR A 58 -1.17 -0.55 11.32
N GLN A 59 -1.19 0.67 11.84
CA GLN A 59 -0.92 0.91 13.25
C GLN A 59 -2.00 0.32 14.13
N ASP A 60 -3.25 0.44 13.69
CA ASP A 60 -4.37 -0.09 14.44
C ASP A 60 -4.41 -1.61 14.40
N GLN A 61 -4.11 -2.17 13.24
CA GLN A 61 -4.18 -3.62 13.04
C GLN A 61 -3.14 -4.03 12.01
N PRO A 62 -1.90 -4.27 12.42
CA PRO A 62 -0.85 -4.63 11.48
C PRO A 62 -1.18 -5.88 10.69
N VAL A 63 -0.84 -5.85 9.41
CA VAL A 63 -1.02 -7.03 8.56
C VAL A 63 0.10 -8.01 8.88
N PRO A 64 -0.24 -9.23 9.27
CA PRO A 64 0.80 -10.23 9.51
C PRO A 64 1.57 -10.48 8.23
N ARG A 65 2.86 -10.33 8.29
CA ARG A 65 3.71 -10.66 7.15
C ARG A 65 4.15 -12.08 7.31
N GLU A 66 3.96 -12.81 6.26
CA GLU A 66 4.37 -14.19 6.28
C GLU A 66 5.88 -14.27 6.33
N VAL A 67 6.38 -14.77 7.42
CA VAL A 67 7.81 -14.96 7.56
C VAL A 67 8.05 -16.43 7.38
N ALA A 68 8.87 -16.77 6.43
CA ALA A 68 9.20 -18.16 6.21
C ALA A 68 9.85 -18.71 7.47
N PRO A 69 9.39 -19.84 7.93
CA PRO A 69 9.97 -20.48 9.11
C PRO A 69 11.41 -20.87 8.90
#